data_7dcee6f94af0710cb2867f553101f1e0
#
_entry.id   7dcee6f94af0710cb2867f553101f1e0
#
_cell.length_a   1.000
_cell.length_b   1.000
_cell.length_c   1.000
_cell.angle_alpha   90.00
_cell.angle_beta   90.00
_cell.angle_gamma   90.00
#
_symmetry.space_group_name_H-M   'P 1'
#
loop_
_entity.id
_entity.type
_entity.pdbx_description
1 polymer ?
#
loop_
_entity_poly.entity_id
_entity_poly.type
_entity_poly.pdbx_seq_one_letter_code
_entity_poly.pdbx_strand_id
1 'polypeptide(L)'
;MSANATTDEVQTVVAARRLAHTKTVFIGVGRPSTAAILARSVHNPALVLIYESGTIGAKPFHVPLSIGDGELAETADAVVSVPEMFNYWIGPGRVDVAFLGAAQVDRFANLNSTVIGDYDHPRTRLPGAGGAPEIASSCGEVVVVAPHSRRTLVERLDFVTTVGHGDGRGARERLGLRGRGPTAVITDMGVLEPDPDTRELTLTQLHGGVSAEQAREATGWELRVAPDLRVTEPPSERELAALRELLAR
;
A
#
# COMPACT_ATOMS: atom_id res chain seq x y z
N MET A 1 -0.17 29.98 2.94
CA MET A 1 0.86 29.32 3.77
C MET A 1 0.36 27.93 4.05
N SER A 2 0.99 26.89 3.48
CA SER A 2 0.63 25.50 3.75
C SER A 2 0.76 25.26 5.25
N ALA A 3 -0.32 24.85 5.92
CA ALA A 3 -0.26 24.36 7.28
C ALA A 3 0.82 23.28 7.33
N ASN A 4 1.73 23.31 8.32
CA ASN A 4 2.78 22.34 8.47
C ASN A 4 2.16 20.92 8.53
N ALA A 5 2.20 20.20 7.43
CA ALA A 5 1.76 18.83 7.38
C ALA A 5 2.81 17.93 8.04
N THR A 6 2.37 16.99 8.86
CA THR A 6 3.26 15.95 9.38
C THR A 6 3.64 14.96 8.27
N THR A 7 4.72 14.24 8.46
CA THR A 7 5.17 13.20 7.52
C THR A 7 4.10 12.14 7.28
N ASP A 8 3.36 11.75 8.33
CA ASP A 8 2.25 10.81 8.27
C ASP A 8 1.08 11.34 7.45
N GLU A 9 0.76 12.63 7.57
CA GLU A 9 -0.26 13.29 6.76
C GLU A 9 0.15 13.33 5.28
N VAL A 10 1.40 13.66 4.99
CA VAL A 10 1.93 13.65 3.62
C VAL A 10 1.82 12.26 3.01
N GLN A 11 2.31 11.22 3.68
CA GLN A 11 2.24 9.84 3.22
C GLN A 11 0.79 9.40 2.95
N THR A 12 -0.13 9.73 3.85
CA THR A 12 -1.56 9.38 3.73
C THR A 12 -2.20 10.09 2.54
N VAL A 13 -1.93 11.38 2.34
CA VAL A 13 -2.46 12.15 1.21
C VAL A 13 -1.90 11.62 -0.12
N VAL A 14 -0.61 11.32 -0.18
CA VAL A 14 0.02 10.72 -1.37
C VAL A 14 -0.63 9.39 -1.74
N ALA A 15 -0.90 8.55 -0.75
CA ALA A 15 -1.61 7.29 -0.96
C ALA A 15 -3.06 7.53 -1.43
N ALA A 16 -3.78 8.50 -0.86
CA ALA A 16 -5.13 8.85 -1.26
C ALA A 16 -5.20 9.35 -2.72
N ARG A 17 -4.26 10.17 -3.15
CA ARG A 17 -4.18 10.68 -4.53
C ARG A 17 -4.02 9.58 -5.57
N ARG A 18 -3.39 8.43 -5.23
CA ARG A 18 -3.31 7.27 -6.12
C ARG A 18 -4.67 6.68 -6.48
N LEU A 19 -5.70 6.94 -5.68
CA LEU A 19 -7.05 6.41 -5.88
C LEU A 19 -7.99 7.36 -6.63
N ALA A 20 -7.52 8.51 -7.09
CA ALA A 20 -8.35 9.55 -7.72
C ALA A 20 -9.15 9.06 -8.94
N HIS A 21 -8.63 8.07 -9.67
CA HIS A 21 -9.27 7.52 -10.88
C HIS A 21 -9.54 6.01 -10.78
N THR A 22 -9.45 5.43 -9.58
CA THR A 22 -9.68 4.02 -9.30
C THR A 22 -11.18 3.76 -9.09
N LYS A 23 -11.69 2.63 -9.56
CA LYS A 23 -13.09 2.24 -9.32
C LYS A 23 -13.24 1.47 -8.02
N THR A 24 -12.36 0.50 -7.79
CA THR A 24 -12.43 -0.41 -6.64
C THR A 24 -11.08 -0.48 -5.94
N VAL A 25 -11.08 -0.38 -4.62
CA VAL A 25 -9.87 -0.55 -3.81
C VAL A 25 -10.08 -1.58 -2.70
N PHE A 26 -9.15 -2.53 -2.60
CA PHE A 26 -9.10 -3.49 -1.50
C PHE A 26 -8.13 -2.99 -0.42
N ILE A 27 -8.60 -2.92 0.81
CA ILE A 27 -7.89 -2.28 1.91
C ILE A 27 -8.00 -3.10 3.20
N GLY A 28 -6.88 -3.10 3.94
CA GLY A 28 -6.86 -3.47 5.36
C GLY A 28 -7.14 -2.26 6.25
N VAL A 29 -6.89 -2.41 7.53
CA VAL A 29 -7.01 -1.32 8.52
C VAL A 29 -5.75 -0.45 8.61
N GLY A 30 -5.84 0.63 9.36
CA GLY A 30 -4.73 1.57 9.58
C GLY A 30 -4.57 2.58 8.46
N ARG A 31 -3.33 2.99 8.16
CA ARG A 31 -3.05 4.01 7.14
C ARG A 31 -3.68 3.76 5.77
N PRO A 32 -3.69 2.53 5.23
CA PRO A 32 -4.39 2.24 3.98
C PRO A 32 -5.88 2.59 4.03
N SER A 33 -6.56 2.27 5.12
CA SER A 33 -7.97 2.61 5.32
C SER A 33 -8.18 4.13 5.39
N THR A 34 -7.36 4.82 6.18
CA THR A 34 -7.40 6.29 6.27
C THR A 34 -7.22 6.94 4.90
N ALA A 35 -6.24 6.48 4.12
CA ALA A 35 -5.98 7.00 2.77
C ALA A 35 -7.16 6.75 1.82
N ALA A 36 -7.79 5.58 1.88
CA ALA A 36 -8.92 5.24 1.01
C ALA A 36 -10.20 6.02 1.37
N ILE A 37 -10.47 6.20 2.67
CA ILE A 37 -11.58 7.04 3.15
C ILE A 37 -11.37 8.50 2.74
N LEU A 38 -10.14 9.02 2.92
CA LEU A 38 -9.77 10.36 2.46
C LEU A 38 -9.95 10.50 0.94
N ALA A 39 -9.46 9.52 0.16
CA ALA A 39 -9.62 9.53 -1.29
C ALA A 39 -11.08 9.62 -1.70
N ARG A 40 -11.93 8.83 -1.07
CA ARG A 40 -13.37 8.83 -1.34
C ARG A 40 -14.02 10.16 -1.00
N SER A 41 -13.62 10.81 0.10
CA SER A 41 -14.21 12.10 0.53
C SER A 41 -13.74 13.29 -0.29
N VAL A 42 -12.50 13.28 -0.80
CA VAL A 42 -11.88 14.48 -1.40
C VAL A 42 -11.67 14.35 -2.91
N HIS A 43 -11.25 13.16 -3.38
CA HIS A 43 -10.80 12.96 -4.76
C HIS A 43 -11.79 12.19 -5.62
N ASN A 44 -12.40 11.13 -5.06
CA ASN A 44 -13.19 10.17 -5.83
C ASN A 44 -14.40 9.66 -5.04
N PRO A 45 -15.51 10.41 -5.00
CA PRO A 45 -16.71 9.99 -4.26
C PRO A 45 -17.34 8.67 -4.72
N ALA A 46 -17.03 8.23 -5.94
CA ALA A 46 -17.51 6.98 -6.51
C ALA A 46 -16.61 5.75 -6.18
N LEU A 47 -15.50 5.96 -5.46
CA LEU A 47 -14.59 4.89 -5.08
C LEU A 47 -15.29 3.85 -4.21
N VAL A 48 -15.26 2.59 -4.65
CA VAL A 48 -15.81 1.45 -3.93
C VAL A 48 -14.75 0.88 -2.99
N LEU A 49 -14.97 1.03 -1.68
CA LEU A 49 -14.10 0.48 -0.65
C LEU A 49 -14.48 -0.98 -0.41
N ILE A 50 -13.50 -1.88 -0.46
CA ILE A 50 -13.66 -3.32 -0.24
C ILE A 50 -12.73 -3.75 0.90
N TYR A 51 -13.27 -4.42 1.91
CA TYR A 51 -12.50 -4.95 3.03
C TYR A 51 -12.48 -6.48 3.04
N GLU A 52 -11.41 -7.06 3.57
CA GLU A 52 -11.20 -8.51 3.61
C GLU A 52 -12.31 -9.26 4.35
N SER A 53 -13.00 -8.59 5.29
CA SER A 53 -14.18 -9.13 5.99
C SER A 53 -15.37 -9.45 5.08
N GLY A 54 -15.35 -9.03 3.81
CA GLY A 54 -16.41 -9.27 2.85
C GLY A 54 -17.31 -8.07 2.58
N THR A 55 -17.01 -6.91 3.16
CA THR A 55 -17.81 -5.71 2.93
C THR A 55 -17.41 -5.03 1.62
N ILE A 56 -18.39 -4.73 0.76
CA ILE A 56 -18.25 -4.10 -0.55
C ILE A 56 -19.00 -2.77 -0.53
N GLY A 57 -18.32 -1.70 -0.90
CA GLY A 57 -18.90 -0.36 -0.91
C GLY A 57 -19.17 0.19 0.49
N ALA A 58 -18.37 -0.23 1.47
CA ALA A 58 -18.44 0.34 2.83
C ALA A 58 -18.17 1.84 2.82
N LYS A 59 -18.85 2.57 3.70
CA LYS A 59 -18.79 4.04 3.79
C LYS A 59 -18.56 4.47 5.25
N PRO A 60 -17.45 4.00 5.88
CA PRO A 60 -17.23 4.25 7.30
C PRO A 60 -17.07 5.73 7.58
N PHE A 61 -17.65 6.16 8.69
CA PHE A 61 -17.56 7.52 9.22
C PHE A 61 -16.25 7.74 9.98
N HIS A 62 -15.73 6.66 10.60
CA HIS A 62 -14.48 6.64 11.37
C HIS A 62 -13.44 5.83 10.64
N VAL A 63 -12.18 5.94 11.08
CA VAL A 63 -11.16 4.98 10.67
C VAL A 63 -11.43 3.66 11.41
N PRO A 64 -11.73 2.56 10.70
CA PRO A 64 -12.05 1.29 11.34
C PRO A 64 -10.91 0.78 12.22
N LEU A 65 -11.20 0.32 13.41
CA LEU A 65 -10.22 -0.28 14.32
C LEU A 65 -9.83 -1.70 13.92
N SER A 66 -10.71 -2.40 13.21
CA SER A 66 -10.46 -3.74 12.68
C SER A 66 -11.25 -3.95 11.38
N ILE A 67 -10.90 -4.99 10.61
CA ILE A 67 -11.69 -5.41 9.44
C ILE A 67 -13.07 -5.95 9.83
N GLY A 68 -13.28 -6.31 11.10
CA GLY A 68 -14.56 -6.76 11.66
C GLY A 68 -15.36 -5.64 12.33
N ASP A 69 -15.02 -4.38 12.09
CA ASP A 69 -15.78 -3.25 12.61
C ASP A 69 -17.20 -3.27 12.06
N GLY A 70 -18.22 -3.16 12.95
CA GLY A 70 -19.62 -3.24 12.60
C GLY A 70 -20.06 -2.16 11.61
N GLU A 71 -19.49 -0.96 11.70
CA GLU A 71 -19.78 0.15 10.78
C GLU A 71 -19.47 -0.20 9.32
N LEU A 72 -18.48 -1.04 9.08
CA LEU A 72 -18.15 -1.49 7.72
C LEU A 72 -19.30 -2.28 7.09
N ALA A 73 -19.96 -3.14 7.87
CA ALA A 73 -21.10 -3.92 7.39
C ALA A 73 -22.38 -3.09 7.31
N GLU A 74 -22.61 -2.21 8.28
CA GLU A 74 -23.80 -1.35 8.33
C GLU A 74 -23.86 -0.35 7.17
N THR A 75 -22.70 0.11 6.71
CA THR A 75 -22.59 1.12 5.63
C THR A 75 -22.31 0.53 4.25
N ALA A 76 -22.07 -0.79 4.17
CA ALA A 76 -21.76 -1.47 2.91
C ALA A 76 -22.95 -1.55 1.95
N ASP A 77 -22.69 -1.52 0.65
CA ASP A 77 -23.67 -1.82 -0.39
C ASP A 77 -23.99 -3.32 -0.45
N ALA A 78 -23.01 -4.18 -0.10
CA ALA A 78 -23.18 -5.63 0.02
C ALA A 78 -22.17 -6.21 1.04
N VAL A 79 -22.57 -7.33 1.65
CA VAL A 79 -21.69 -8.14 2.50
C VAL A 79 -21.68 -9.55 1.95
N VAL A 80 -20.50 -10.07 1.66
CA VAL A 80 -20.29 -11.43 1.15
C VAL A 80 -19.41 -12.22 2.11
N SER A 81 -19.39 -13.53 1.98
CA SER A 81 -18.45 -14.34 2.76
C SER A 81 -17.00 -14.13 2.32
N VAL A 82 -16.04 -14.38 3.21
CA VAL A 82 -14.60 -14.30 2.87
C VAL A 82 -14.25 -15.18 1.66
N PRO A 83 -14.72 -16.46 1.55
CA PRO A 83 -14.50 -17.26 0.36
C PRO A 83 -15.07 -16.63 -0.93
N GLU A 84 -16.23 -16.00 -0.87
CA GLU A 84 -16.81 -15.30 -2.03
C GLU A 84 -15.97 -14.09 -2.42
N MET A 85 -15.47 -13.33 -1.44
CA MET A 85 -14.59 -12.19 -1.69
C MET A 85 -13.35 -12.64 -2.46
N PHE A 86 -12.67 -13.68 -2.00
CA PHE A 86 -11.45 -14.16 -2.66
C PHE A 86 -11.73 -14.83 -3.99
N ASN A 87 -12.75 -15.68 -4.09
CA ASN A 87 -13.02 -16.47 -5.30
C ASN A 87 -13.70 -15.67 -6.42
N TYR A 88 -14.52 -14.66 -6.07
CA TYR A 88 -15.32 -13.97 -7.09
C TYR A 88 -14.94 -12.51 -7.31
N TRP A 89 -14.17 -11.91 -6.41
CA TRP A 89 -13.71 -10.51 -6.54
C TRP A 89 -12.22 -10.43 -6.78
N ILE A 90 -11.41 -11.00 -5.91
CA ILE A 90 -9.94 -10.93 -6.00
C ILE A 90 -9.42 -11.86 -7.09
N GLY A 91 -9.68 -13.16 -7.01
CA GLY A 91 -9.16 -14.16 -7.94
C GLY A 91 -9.44 -13.87 -9.42
N PRO A 92 -10.65 -13.43 -9.83
CA PRO A 92 -10.93 -13.00 -11.20
C PRO A 92 -10.33 -11.65 -11.60
N GLY A 93 -9.68 -10.91 -10.69
CA GLY A 93 -9.08 -9.61 -10.97
C GLY A 93 -10.09 -8.46 -11.08
N ARG A 94 -11.17 -8.50 -10.31
CA ARG A 94 -12.20 -7.44 -10.30
C ARG A 94 -11.86 -6.26 -9.40
N VAL A 95 -10.75 -6.33 -8.70
CA VAL A 95 -10.25 -5.26 -7.83
C VAL A 95 -9.13 -4.53 -8.54
N ASP A 96 -9.28 -3.22 -8.74
CA ASP A 96 -8.31 -2.42 -9.51
C ASP A 96 -7.02 -2.21 -8.71
N VAL A 97 -7.14 -1.76 -7.47
CA VAL A 97 -6.00 -1.43 -6.59
C VAL A 97 -6.15 -2.15 -5.26
N ALA A 98 -5.07 -2.71 -4.75
CA ALA A 98 -5.00 -3.16 -3.38
C ALA A 98 -3.89 -2.45 -2.61
N PHE A 99 -4.16 -2.09 -1.36
CA PHE A 99 -3.14 -1.61 -0.43
C PHE A 99 -2.62 -2.74 0.43
N LEU A 100 -1.30 -2.85 0.52
CA LEU A 100 -0.62 -3.77 1.44
C LEU A 100 0.41 -3.04 2.30
N GLY A 101 0.59 -3.54 3.53
CA GLY A 101 1.71 -3.20 4.39
C GLY A 101 2.67 -4.38 4.51
N ALA A 102 3.91 -4.12 4.91
CA ALA A 102 4.90 -5.16 5.18
C ALA A 102 5.90 -4.73 6.24
N ALA A 103 6.46 -5.71 6.95
CA ALA A 103 7.57 -5.48 7.88
C ALA A 103 8.90 -5.35 7.13
N GLN A 104 9.05 -6.08 6.01
CA GLN A 104 10.20 -5.96 5.11
C GLN A 104 9.74 -5.94 3.66
N VAL A 105 10.42 -5.14 2.86
CA VAL A 105 10.25 -4.98 1.41
C VAL A 105 11.64 -5.04 0.78
N ASP A 106 11.83 -5.84 -0.26
CA ASP A 106 13.08 -5.87 -1.01
C ASP A 106 13.04 -4.94 -2.25
N ARG A 107 14.15 -4.89 -2.99
CA ARG A 107 14.29 -4.05 -4.19
C ARG A 107 13.31 -4.36 -5.31
N PHE A 108 12.65 -5.53 -5.31
CA PHE A 108 11.64 -5.94 -6.27
C PHE A 108 10.22 -5.90 -5.69
N ALA A 109 10.06 -5.21 -4.56
CA ALA A 109 8.79 -5.10 -3.85
C ALA A 109 8.17 -6.46 -3.48
N ASN A 110 8.99 -7.50 -3.29
CA ASN A 110 8.54 -8.67 -2.56
C ASN A 110 8.36 -8.30 -1.08
N LEU A 111 7.41 -8.91 -0.39
CA LEU A 111 7.00 -8.50 0.94
C LEU A 111 7.19 -9.63 1.95
N ASN A 112 7.60 -9.25 3.16
CA ASN A 112 7.59 -10.12 4.33
C ASN A 112 6.67 -9.56 5.41
N SER A 113 5.66 -10.33 5.77
CA SER A 113 4.76 -10.12 6.90
C SER A 113 4.65 -11.36 7.80
N THR A 114 5.56 -12.33 7.67
CA THR A 114 5.49 -13.62 8.35
C THR A 114 6.47 -13.75 9.51
N VAL A 115 7.75 -13.46 9.31
CA VAL A 115 8.78 -13.70 10.32
C VAL A 115 10.00 -12.80 10.12
N ILE A 116 10.61 -12.37 11.21
CA ILE A 116 11.93 -11.74 11.20
C ILE A 116 12.94 -12.73 11.80
N GLY A 117 14.01 -13.00 11.06
CA GLY A 117 15.00 -14.01 11.37
C GLY A 117 14.66 -15.36 10.76
N ASP A 118 15.23 -16.43 11.31
CA ASP A 118 15.00 -17.81 10.88
C ASP A 118 13.53 -18.22 11.06
N TYR A 119 12.99 -19.03 10.13
CA TYR A 119 11.59 -19.43 10.17
C TYR A 119 11.27 -20.36 11.35
N ASP A 120 12.17 -21.28 11.67
CA ASP A 120 11.98 -22.26 12.75
C ASP A 120 12.38 -21.68 14.11
N HIS A 121 13.35 -20.74 14.13
CA HIS A 121 13.83 -20.04 15.32
C HIS A 121 13.67 -18.51 15.17
N PRO A 122 12.44 -18.00 15.11
CA PRO A 122 12.18 -16.60 14.77
C PRO A 122 12.60 -15.65 15.90
N ARG A 123 13.23 -14.55 15.50
CA ARG A 123 13.43 -13.41 16.40
C ARG A 123 12.10 -12.70 16.68
N THR A 124 11.21 -12.65 15.68
CA THR A 124 9.86 -12.08 15.81
C THR A 124 8.92 -12.81 14.86
N ARG A 125 7.79 -13.33 15.39
CA ARG A 125 6.64 -13.72 14.57
C ARG A 125 5.82 -12.48 14.24
N LEU A 126 5.49 -12.33 12.97
CA LEU A 126 4.61 -11.29 12.46
C LEU A 126 3.19 -11.87 12.27
N PRO A 127 2.19 -11.05 11.88
CA PRO A 127 0.82 -11.52 11.70
C PRO A 127 0.64 -12.66 10.70
N GLY A 128 1.56 -12.84 9.76
CA GLY A 128 1.51 -13.89 8.74
C GLY A 128 1.04 -13.37 7.38
N ALA A 129 0.62 -14.30 6.53
CA ALA A 129 0.26 -14.01 5.15
C ALA A 129 -1.10 -13.30 5.02
N GLY A 130 -2.10 -13.72 5.84
CA GLY A 130 -3.48 -13.34 5.56
C GLY A 130 -3.83 -13.61 4.09
N GLY A 131 -4.52 -12.69 3.45
CA GLY A 131 -4.83 -12.73 2.02
C GLY A 131 -3.76 -12.10 1.12
N ALA A 132 -2.64 -11.57 1.64
CA ALA A 132 -1.71 -10.77 0.88
C ALA A 132 -1.11 -11.46 -0.37
N PRO A 133 -0.77 -12.76 -0.37
CA PRO A 133 -0.29 -13.45 -1.56
C PRO A 133 -1.33 -13.48 -2.69
N GLU A 134 -2.58 -13.80 -2.37
CA GLU A 134 -3.68 -13.84 -3.33
C GLU A 134 -4.01 -12.44 -3.87
N ILE A 135 -4.05 -11.45 -2.99
CA ILE A 135 -4.27 -10.05 -3.32
C ILE A 135 -3.20 -9.57 -4.31
N ALA A 136 -1.92 -9.78 -4.00
CA ALA A 136 -0.82 -9.33 -4.84
C ALA A 136 -0.70 -10.07 -6.16
N SER A 137 -1.20 -11.31 -6.23
CA SER A 137 -1.19 -12.11 -7.46
C SER A 137 -2.35 -11.79 -8.39
N SER A 138 -3.45 -11.26 -7.88
CA SER A 138 -4.73 -11.21 -8.61
C SER A 138 -5.31 -9.82 -8.83
N CYS A 139 -5.09 -8.85 -7.93
CA CYS A 139 -5.56 -7.48 -8.11
C CYS A 139 -4.87 -6.78 -9.28
N GLY A 140 -5.54 -5.79 -9.88
CA GLY A 140 -5.02 -5.02 -11.01
C GLY A 140 -3.64 -4.43 -10.73
N GLU A 141 -3.48 -3.80 -9.56
CA GLU A 141 -2.18 -3.34 -9.04
C GLU A 141 -2.14 -3.35 -7.51
N VAL A 142 -0.95 -3.26 -6.97
CA VAL A 142 -0.71 -3.14 -5.53
C VAL A 142 0.05 -1.86 -5.22
N VAL A 143 -0.39 -1.17 -4.19
CA VAL A 143 0.34 -0.06 -3.58
C VAL A 143 0.77 -0.49 -2.18
N VAL A 144 2.07 -0.45 -1.92
CA VAL A 144 2.62 -0.77 -0.61
C VAL A 144 2.80 0.51 0.19
N VAL A 145 2.34 0.52 1.45
CA VAL A 145 2.56 1.63 2.38
C VAL A 145 3.42 1.12 3.53
N ALA A 146 4.60 1.70 3.69
CA ALA A 146 5.59 1.21 4.65
C ALA A 146 6.50 2.35 5.17
N PRO A 147 7.14 2.21 6.35
CA PRO A 147 8.18 3.12 6.78
C PRO A 147 9.42 3.06 5.89
N HIS A 148 10.11 4.18 5.69
CA HIS A 148 11.40 4.20 4.98
C HIS A 148 12.54 4.00 5.99
N SER A 149 12.97 2.79 6.14
CA SER A 149 14.08 2.46 7.04
C SER A 149 14.82 1.22 6.58
N ARG A 150 16.11 1.09 6.96
CA ARG A 150 16.89 -0.12 6.68
C ARG A 150 16.33 -1.41 7.30
N ARG A 151 15.40 -1.30 8.24
CA ARG A 151 14.70 -2.46 8.82
C ARG A 151 13.55 -2.91 7.93
N THR A 152 12.95 -1.97 7.22
CA THR A 152 11.80 -2.22 6.33
C THR A 152 12.25 -2.43 4.88
N LEU A 153 13.07 -1.52 4.35
CA LEU A 153 13.64 -1.62 3.01
C LEU A 153 14.95 -2.39 3.10
N VAL A 154 14.89 -3.72 2.92
CA VAL A 154 16.01 -4.62 3.15
C VAL A 154 16.61 -5.14 1.84
N GLU A 155 17.90 -5.43 1.82
CA GLU A 155 18.54 -6.03 0.65
C GLU A 155 17.97 -7.43 0.36
N ARG A 156 17.70 -8.20 1.43
CA ARG A 156 17.15 -9.55 1.36
C ARG A 156 16.10 -9.74 2.44
N LEU A 157 14.94 -10.27 2.05
CA LEU A 157 13.89 -10.66 2.98
C LEU A 157 14.29 -11.87 3.82
N ASP A 158 13.91 -11.88 5.09
CA ASP A 158 14.04 -13.07 5.94
C ASP A 158 13.06 -14.17 5.50
N PHE A 159 11.91 -13.78 4.95
CA PHE A 159 10.90 -14.69 4.40
C PHE A 159 10.10 -13.98 3.29
N VAL A 160 9.79 -14.67 2.20
CA VAL A 160 8.91 -14.13 1.16
C VAL A 160 7.48 -14.55 1.46
N THR A 161 6.70 -13.66 2.07
CA THR A 161 5.27 -13.88 2.27
C THR A 161 4.49 -13.64 0.98
N THR A 162 4.85 -12.59 0.26
CA THR A 162 4.10 -12.12 -0.91
C THR A 162 5.08 -11.77 -2.01
N VAL A 163 4.88 -12.36 -3.19
CA VAL A 163 5.71 -12.05 -4.35
C VAL A 163 5.24 -10.74 -4.99
N GLY A 164 6.16 -9.79 -5.11
CA GLY A 164 5.98 -8.58 -5.89
C GLY A 164 6.40 -8.78 -7.35
N HIS A 165 7.61 -8.36 -7.68
CA HIS A 165 8.23 -8.56 -8.99
C HIS A 165 9.26 -9.71 -9.00
N GLY A 166 9.26 -10.58 -7.97
CA GLY A 166 10.12 -11.75 -7.89
C GLY A 166 11.61 -11.41 -7.94
N ASP A 167 12.28 -11.86 -9.00
CA ASP A 167 13.69 -11.59 -9.30
C ASP A 167 13.86 -10.51 -10.40
N GLY A 168 12.80 -9.79 -10.74
CA GLY A 168 12.79 -8.72 -11.72
C GLY A 168 11.94 -9.00 -12.96
N ARG A 169 12.37 -8.47 -14.10
CA ARG A 169 11.63 -8.52 -15.36
C ARG A 169 11.20 -9.95 -15.74
N GLY A 170 9.92 -10.11 -16.10
CA GLY A 170 9.35 -11.38 -16.54
C GLY A 170 9.06 -12.38 -15.42
N ALA A 171 9.37 -12.06 -14.15
CA ALA A 171 9.14 -12.99 -13.04
C ALA A 171 7.64 -13.26 -12.83
N ARG A 172 6.81 -12.21 -12.90
CA ARG A 172 5.36 -12.34 -12.71
C ARG A 172 4.73 -13.25 -13.79
N GLU A 173 5.15 -13.07 -15.03
CA GLU A 173 4.70 -13.90 -16.16
C GLU A 173 5.13 -15.36 -15.99
N ARG A 174 6.39 -15.63 -15.61
CA ARG A 174 6.89 -16.99 -15.33
C ARG A 174 6.13 -17.68 -14.19
N LEU A 175 5.69 -16.90 -13.20
CA LEU A 175 4.94 -17.41 -12.05
C LEU A 175 3.41 -17.45 -12.31
N GLY A 176 2.94 -17.02 -13.48
CA GLY A 176 1.51 -16.98 -13.81
C GLY A 176 0.71 -15.98 -12.97
N LEU A 177 1.36 -14.96 -12.41
CA LEU A 177 0.72 -13.94 -11.59
C LEU A 177 -0.06 -12.97 -12.47
N ARG A 178 -1.29 -12.67 -12.08
CA ARG A 178 -2.15 -11.70 -12.76
C ARG A 178 -1.83 -10.28 -12.28
N GLY A 179 -2.41 -9.29 -12.92
CA GLY A 179 -2.24 -7.89 -12.56
C GLY A 179 -0.80 -7.38 -12.73
N ARG A 180 -0.61 -6.10 -12.45
CA ARG A 180 0.69 -5.43 -12.60
C ARG A 180 1.64 -5.64 -11.43
N GLY A 181 1.13 -6.18 -10.31
CA GLY A 181 1.86 -6.29 -9.06
C GLY A 181 2.06 -4.94 -8.37
N PRO A 182 3.07 -4.80 -7.50
CA PRO A 182 3.38 -3.53 -6.86
C PRO A 182 3.76 -2.44 -7.88
N THR A 183 2.99 -1.37 -7.92
CA THR A 183 3.24 -0.21 -8.78
C THR A 183 3.84 0.97 -8.03
N ALA A 184 3.75 0.96 -6.71
CA ALA A 184 4.39 1.94 -5.85
C ALA A 184 4.64 1.36 -4.45
N VAL A 185 5.73 1.81 -3.84
CA VAL A 185 5.99 1.74 -2.41
C VAL A 185 6.01 3.17 -1.89
N ILE A 186 4.98 3.55 -1.14
CA ILE A 186 4.83 4.88 -0.56
C ILE A 186 5.38 4.85 0.85
N THR A 187 6.40 5.64 1.08
CA THR A 187 7.08 5.73 2.38
C THR A 187 6.90 7.11 3.00
N ASP A 188 7.39 7.28 4.20
CA ASP A 188 7.46 8.58 4.88
C ASP A 188 8.55 9.51 4.32
N MET A 189 9.41 9.04 3.42
CA MET A 189 10.44 9.86 2.75
C MET A 189 10.10 10.17 1.29
N GLY A 190 9.31 9.32 0.63
CA GLY A 190 9.03 9.48 -0.78
C GLY A 190 8.30 8.28 -1.39
N VAL A 191 8.27 8.23 -2.71
CA VAL A 191 7.64 7.18 -3.49
C VAL A 191 8.70 6.45 -4.32
N LEU A 192 8.73 5.13 -4.19
CA LEU A 192 9.52 4.26 -5.04
C LEU A 192 8.57 3.56 -6.02
N GLU A 193 8.96 3.53 -7.28
CA GLU A 193 8.19 2.85 -8.33
C GLU A 193 9.11 1.86 -9.06
N PRO A 194 8.58 0.72 -9.54
CA PRO A 194 9.39 -0.24 -10.26
C PRO A 194 9.86 0.34 -11.60
N ASP A 195 11.14 0.28 -11.85
CA ASP A 195 11.73 0.61 -13.14
C ASP A 195 11.06 -0.23 -14.25
N PRO A 196 10.68 0.36 -15.38
CA PRO A 196 9.94 -0.33 -16.43
C PRO A 196 10.68 -1.52 -17.03
N ASP A 197 12.01 -1.48 -17.07
CA ASP A 197 12.84 -2.52 -17.68
C ASP A 197 13.29 -3.58 -16.68
N THR A 198 13.78 -3.18 -15.52
CA THR A 198 14.36 -4.10 -14.53
C THR A 198 13.38 -4.56 -13.47
N ARG A 199 12.31 -3.77 -13.22
CA ARG A 199 11.39 -3.90 -12.09
C ARG A 199 12.00 -3.61 -10.73
N GLU A 200 13.22 -3.11 -10.67
CA GLU A 200 13.83 -2.66 -9.44
C GLU A 200 13.19 -1.35 -8.96
N LEU A 201 12.90 -1.27 -7.68
CA LEU A 201 12.34 -0.05 -7.08
C LEU A 201 13.32 1.12 -7.22
N THR A 202 12.84 2.19 -7.82
CA THR A 202 13.57 3.43 -8.06
C THR A 202 12.85 4.58 -7.39
N LEU A 203 13.57 5.45 -6.71
CA LEU A 203 13.01 6.63 -6.06
C LEU A 203 12.56 7.63 -7.14
N THR A 204 11.26 7.85 -7.27
CA THR A 204 10.66 8.72 -8.29
C THR A 204 10.12 10.03 -7.72
N GLN A 205 9.82 10.06 -6.41
CA GLN A 205 9.38 11.27 -5.74
C GLN A 205 9.97 11.35 -4.34
N LEU A 206 10.33 12.56 -3.91
CA LEU A 206 10.73 12.89 -2.54
C LEU A 206 9.68 13.74 -1.85
N HIS A 207 9.41 13.46 -0.59
CA HIS A 207 8.59 14.36 0.22
C HIS A 207 9.39 15.61 0.62
N GLY A 208 8.69 16.73 0.78
CA GLY A 208 9.35 18.00 1.08
C GLY A 208 10.21 17.92 2.35
N GLY A 209 11.44 18.42 2.26
CA GLY A 209 12.42 18.41 3.36
C GLY A 209 13.29 17.15 3.45
N VAL A 210 13.08 16.16 2.58
CA VAL A 210 13.92 14.94 2.50
C VAL A 210 14.88 15.06 1.32
N SER A 211 16.14 14.65 1.49
CA SER A 211 17.12 14.54 0.40
C SER A 211 17.23 13.11 -0.13
N ALA A 212 17.71 12.97 -1.37
CA ALA A 212 17.96 11.66 -1.99
C ALA A 212 19.02 10.86 -1.22
N GLU A 213 20.00 11.55 -0.63
CA GLU A 213 21.04 10.94 0.21
C GLU A 213 20.42 10.31 1.47
N GLN A 214 19.53 11.03 2.16
CA GLN A 214 18.81 10.51 3.32
C GLN A 214 18.00 9.26 2.97
N ALA A 215 17.30 9.27 1.82
CA ALA A 215 16.54 8.11 1.35
C ALA A 215 17.47 6.92 1.03
N ARG A 216 18.63 7.16 0.39
CA ARG A 216 19.64 6.12 0.13
C ARG A 216 20.19 5.52 1.42
N GLU A 217 20.58 6.36 2.38
CA GLU A 217 21.10 5.92 3.67
C GLU A 217 20.10 5.10 4.47
N ALA A 218 18.81 5.38 4.33
CA ALA A 218 17.73 4.66 4.98
C ALA A 218 17.28 3.39 4.23
N THR A 219 17.87 3.08 3.07
CA THR A 219 17.56 1.89 2.26
C THR A 219 18.65 0.81 2.44
N GLY A 220 18.23 -0.45 2.45
CA GLY A 220 19.12 -1.61 2.65
C GLY A 220 19.92 -2.04 1.41
N TRP A 221 19.63 -1.47 0.23
CA TRP A 221 20.36 -1.71 -1.02
C TRP A 221 20.78 -0.39 -1.65
N GLU A 222 21.55 -0.43 -2.73
CA GLU A 222 21.92 0.75 -3.52
C GLU A 222 20.67 1.29 -4.23
N LEU A 223 20.01 2.26 -3.60
CA LEU A 223 18.77 2.84 -4.11
C LEU A 223 19.03 3.70 -5.36
N ARG A 224 18.43 3.29 -6.46
CA ARG A 224 18.38 4.09 -7.69
C ARG A 224 17.45 5.30 -7.53
N VAL A 225 17.83 6.38 -8.18
CA VAL A 225 17.05 7.62 -8.23
C VAL A 225 16.70 7.92 -9.69
N ALA A 226 15.44 8.19 -9.94
CA ALA A 226 14.98 8.52 -11.29
C ALA A 226 15.65 9.81 -11.81
N PRO A 227 16.01 9.86 -13.10
CA PRO A 227 16.59 11.07 -13.69
C PRO A 227 15.66 12.29 -13.59
N ASP A 228 14.36 12.06 -13.60
CA ASP A 228 13.29 13.04 -13.48
C ASP A 228 12.67 13.05 -12.07
N LEU A 229 13.49 12.82 -11.04
CA LEU A 229 13.07 12.85 -9.63
C LEU A 229 12.24 14.11 -9.34
N ARG A 230 11.05 13.90 -8.81
CA ARG A 230 10.10 14.97 -8.49
C ARG A 230 10.00 15.21 -6.99
N VAL A 231 9.63 16.42 -6.61
CA VAL A 231 9.20 16.70 -5.25
C VAL A 231 7.69 16.46 -5.17
N THR A 232 7.26 15.73 -4.17
CA THR A 232 5.84 15.48 -3.91
C THR A 232 5.11 16.81 -3.71
N GLU A 233 4.01 16.99 -4.41
CA GLU A 233 3.15 18.14 -4.20
C GLU A 233 2.62 18.11 -2.74
N PRO A 234 2.82 19.19 -1.97
CA PRO A 234 2.37 19.24 -0.59
C PRO A 234 0.85 19.04 -0.49
N PRO A 235 0.36 18.49 0.62
CA PRO A 235 -1.08 18.40 0.87
C PRO A 235 -1.75 19.78 0.77
N SER A 236 -2.89 19.83 0.10
CA SER A 236 -3.74 21.02 0.04
C SER A 236 -4.46 21.24 1.38
N GLU A 237 -4.92 22.45 1.63
CA GLU A 237 -5.72 22.77 2.83
C GLU A 237 -6.98 21.90 2.93
N ARG A 238 -7.63 21.61 1.79
CA ARG A 238 -8.81 20.74 1.73
C ARG A 238 -8.49 19.31 2.15
N GLU A 239 -7.38 18.75 1.67
CA GLU A 239 -6.94 17.39 2.03
C GLU A 239 -6.58 17.30 3.50
N LEU A 240 -5.84 18.27 4.03
CA LEU A 240 -5.47 18.30 5.45
C LEU A 240 -6.68 18.48 6.36
N ALA A 241 -7.61 19.36 6.01
CA ALA A 241 -8.83 19.57 6.79
C ALA A 241 -9.66 18.29 6.86
N ALA A 242 -9.89 17.63 5.71
CA ALA A 242 -10.64 16.37 5.65
C ALA A 242 -9.94 15.23 6.41
N LEU A 243 -8.60 15.12 6.27
CA LEU A 243 -7.83 14.10 6.98
C LEU A 243 -7.87 14.30 8.50
N ARG A 244 -7.66 15.53 8.96
CA ARG A 244 -7.66 15.86 10.40
C ARG A 244 -9.05 15.70 11.01
N GLU A 245 -10.10 16.05 10.28
CA GLU A 245 -11.47 15.78 10.70
C GLU A 245 -11.73 14.27 10.83
N LEU A 246 -11.30 13.47 9.85
CA LEU A 246 -11.43 12.01 9.90
C LEU A 246 -10.69 11.39 11.11
N LEU A 247 -9.49 11.89 11.42
CA LEU A 247 -8.68 11.39 12.54
C LEU A 247 -9.15 11.87 13.92
N ALA A 248 -9.98 12.92 13.98
CA ALA A 248 -10.53 13.47 15.22
C ALA A 248 -11.86 12.80 15.64
N ARG A 249 -12.45 11.99 14.80
CA ARG A 249 -13.68 11.21 15.04
C ARG A 249 -13.39 9.91 15.76
#